data_7debcba50556dcefc2cfd9fe46608174
#
_entry.id   7debcba50556dcefc2cfd9fe46608174
#
_cell.length_a   1.000
_cell.length_b   1.000
_cell.length_c   1.000
_cell.angle_alpha   90.00
_cell.angle_beta   90.00
_cell.angle_gamma   90.00
#
_symmetry.space_group_name_H-M   'P 1'
#
loop_
_entity.id
_entity.type
_entity.pdbx_description
1 polymer ?
#
loop_
_entity_poly.entity_id
_entity_poly.type
_entity_poly.pdbx_seq_one_letter_code
_entity_poly.pdbx_strand_id
1 'polypeptide(L)'
;MKEQIENIKKTAIEEIAKAEDLQTLENARVKYLGKKGELTAVLRGMGGLSPEERPVIGGLVNEAKESLEKLIEEKEEKFKIEELNKKLEAEKIDITLPSTKMKRGSLHPVSRIIEDIEDLFVSMGYDVVTGPELENDEYCFERLNLPKGHPARDMQDSFYITDEYLLRTQTSAVQARTMMANTEKTPIRMITAGKTYRREDDATHSHQFNQIEGLVIDKKERNVSLADLKGTLEVFVRKIIGANLDLRFRPSYFPFTEPSYEVDVTCFKCGGKGCNLCKQTGWIEVLGAGIVHPNVLKMNGYDPEKFGGFAFGTGIDRLAMFRYGITDMRYLYTNDVRFLSQFDRKDEE
;
A
#
# COMPACT_ATOMS: atom_id res chain seq x y z
N MET A 1 -37.28 71.63 29.27
CA MET A 1 -36.20 70.60 29.34
C MET A 1 -36.75 69.19 29.24
N LYS A 2 -37.77 68.74 29.97
CA LYS A 2 -38.31 67.38 29.83
C LYS A 2 -38.76 67.06 28.43
N GLU A 3 -39.56 67.88 27.79
CA GLU A 3 -39.99 67.77 26.38
C GLU A 3 -38.79 67.74 25.39
N GLN A 4 -37.72 68.45 25.68
CA GLN A 4 -36.50 68.44 24.89
C GLN A 4 -35.81 67.10 24.94
N ILE A 5 -35.71 66.50 26.13
CA ILE A 5 -35.08 65.15 26.31
C ILE A 5 -35.90 64.10 25.58
N GLU A 6 -37.24 64.14 25.70
CA GLU A 6 -38.13 63.20 25.00
C GLU A 6 -38.02 63.31 23.46
N ASN A 7 -37.95 64.54 22.96
CA ASN A 7 -37.80 64.82 21.51
C ASN A 7 -36.42 64.29 21.02
N ILE A 8 -35.33 64.56 21.75
CA ILE A 8 -33.98 64.03 21.41
C ILE A 8 -34.01 62.58 21.42
N LYS A 9 -34.59 61.93 22.46
CA LYS A 9 -34.70 60.46 22.55
C LYS A 9 -35.46 59.87 21.35
N LYS A 10 -36.59 60.44 20.98
CA LYS A 10 -37.41 59.97 19.87
C LYS A 10 -36.68 60.11 18.54
N THR A 11 -36.07 61.26 18.27
CA THR A 11 -35.32 61.55 17.03
C THR A 11 -34.11 60.63 16.94
N ALA A 12 -33.40 60.37 18.08
CA ALA A 12 -32.29 59.50 18.15
C ALA A 12 -32.69 58.02 17.84
N ILE A 13 -33.81 57.54 18.40
CA ILE A 13 -34.34 56.21 18.11
C ILE A 13 -34.66 56.04 16.61
N GLU A 14 -35.28 57.09 16.00
CA GLU A 14 -35.60 57.06 14.57
C GLU A 14 -34.35 57.06 13.69
N GLU A 15 -33.31 57.82 14.02
CA GLU A 15 -32.04 57.84 13.29
C GLU A 15 -31.27 56.52 13.49
N ILE A 16 -31.20 55.98 14.70
CA ILE A 16 -30.61 54.68 14.97
C ILE A 16 -31.36 53.59 14.19
N ALA A 17 -32.70 53.65 14.15
CA ALA A 17 -33.49 52.68 13.39
C ALA A 17 -33.21 52.71 11.88
N LYS A 18 -32.97 53.93 11.32
CA LYS A 18 -32.69 54.14 9.90
C LYS A 18 -31.22 53.90 9.51
N ALA A 19 -30.30 53.70 10.44
CA ALA A 19 -28.90 53.43 10.11
C ALA A 19 -28.81 52.13 9.31
N GLU A 20 -28.12 52.17 8.16
CA GLU A 20 -27.97 51.02 7.23
C GLU A 20 -26.60 50.34 7.35
N ASP A 21 -25.65 50.98 8.02
CA ASP A 21 -24.31 50.46 8.23
C ASP A 21 -23.71 50.88 9.58
N LEU A 22 -22.56 50.26 9.94
CA LEU A 22 -21.83 50.59 11.17
C LEU A 22 -21.36 52.04 11.22
N GLN A 23 -21.04 52.66 10.07
CA GLN A 23 -20.56 54.05 10.03
C GLN A 23 -21.66 55.02 10.34
N THR A 24 -22.86 54.81 9.78
CA THR A 24 -24.03 55.65 10.06
C THR A 24 -24.53 55.49 11.48
N LEU A 25 -24.43 54.28 12.04
CA LEU A 25 -24.74 53.99 13.43
C LEU A 25 -23.77 54.68 14.39
N GLU A 26 -22.46 54.66 14.11
CA GLU A 26 -21.47 55.38 14.93
C GLU A 26 -21.63 56.90 14.82
N ASN A 27 -21.97 57.40 13.65
CA ASN A 27 -22.29 58.83 13.50
C ASN A 27 -23.48 59.23 14.37
N ALA A 28 -24.53 58.43 14.43
CA ALA A 28 -25.66 58.65 15.32
C ALA A 28 -25.24 58.60 16.80
N ARG A 29 -24.42 57.62 17.18
CA ARG A 29 -23.86 57.51 18.52
C ARG A 29 -23.10 58.77 18.94
N VAL A 30 -22.19 59.25 18.10
CA VAL A 30 -21.41 60.47 18.35
C VAL A 30 -22.30 61.69 18.45
N LYS A 31 -23.32 61.81 17.57
CA LYS A 31 -24.26 62.94 17.53
C LYS A 31 -25.05 63.04 18.83
N TYR A 32 -25.56 61.94 19.37
CA TYR A 32 -26.44 61.96 20.55
C TYR A 32 -25.71 61.71 21.86
N LEU A 33 -24.76 60.80 21.91
CA LEU A 33 -24.07 60.32 23.13
C LEU A 33 -22.62 60.80 23.25
N GLY A 34 -22.06 61.41 22.21
CA GLY A 34 -20.67 61.89 22.19
C GLY A 34 -20.41 62.99 23.23
N LYS A 35 -19.12 63.31 23.46
CA LYS A 35 -18.71 64.40 24.41
C LYS A 35 -19.36 65.76 24.10
N LYS A 36 -19.72 66.04 22.87
CA LYS A 36 -20.41 67.20 22.41
C LYS A 36 -21.83 66.87 21.91
N GLY A 37 -22.33 65.71 22.21
CA GLY A 37 -23.61 65.24 21.73
C GLY A 37 -24.80 65.94 22.38
N GLU A 38 -25.96 65.85 21.73
CA GLU A 38 -27.17 66.57 22.13
C GLU A 38 -27.60 66.23 23.57
N LEU A 39 -27.56 65.00 24.04
CA LEU A 39 -27.86 64.64 25.43
C LEU A 39 -26.82 65.19 26.41
N THR A 40 -25.55 65.23 26.02
CA THR A 40 -24.47 65.78 26.85
C THR A 40 -24.60 67.31 26.95
N ALA A 41 -25.08 67.97 25.90
CA ALA A 41 -25.37 69.43 25.89
C ALA A 41 -26.51 69.82 26.86
N VAL A 42 -27.56 68.95 26.94
CA VAL A 42 -28.66 69.17 27.93
C VAL A 42 -28.14 69.05 29.35
N LEU A 43 -27.26 68.08 29.65
CA LEU A 43 -26.60 67.94 30.97
C LEU A 43 -25.78 69.18 31.33
N ARG A 44 -25.05 69.76 30.41
CA ARG A 44 -24.28 71.01 30.65
C ARG A 44 -25.17 72.22 30.89
N GLY A 45 -26.36 72.25 30.31
CA GLY A 45 -27.35 73.34 30.51
C GLY A 45 -28.07 73.28 31.84
N MET A 46 -27.94 72.24 32.62
CA MET A 46 -28.59 72.06 33.94
C MET A 46 -28.05 73.01 35.03
N GLY A 47 -26.97 73.75 34.78
CA GLY A 47 -26.43 74.76 35.71
C GLY A 47 -27.40 75.87 36.13
N GLY A 48 -28.44 76.16 35.37
CA GLY A 48 -29.46 77.17 35.64
C GLY A 48 -30.75 76.66 36.33
N LEU A 49 -30.83 75.35 36.69
CA LEU A 49 -32.02 74.75 37.32
C LEU A 49 -31.96 74.77 38.86
N SER A 50 -33.16 74.70 39.45
CA SER A 50 -33.27 74.57 40.93
C SER A 50 -32.65 73.31 41.45
N PRO A 51 -32.18 73.30 42.77
CA PRO A 51 -31.58 72.11 43.34
C PRO A 51 -32.45 70.83 43.35
N GLU A 52 -33.81 71.05 43.32
CA GLU A 52 -34.78 69.93 43.36
C GLU A 52 -35.05 69.35 41.97
N GLU A 53 -34.89 70.15 40.88
CA GLU A 53 -35.12 69.72 39.50
C GLU A 53 -33.91 68.97 38.88
N ARG A 54 -32.69 69.27 39.34
CA ARG A 54 -31.46 68.67 38.80
C ARG A 54 -31.42 67.12 38.87
N PRO A 55 -31.78 66.51 40.02
CA PRO A 55 -31.75 65.02 40.08
C PRO A 55 -32.77 64.36 39.19
N VAL A 56 -33.95 64.98 38.99
CA VAL A 56 -35.02 64.49 38.10
C VAL A 56 -34.61 64.55 36.67
N ILE A 57 -34.03 65.65 36.22
CA ILE A 57 -33.58 65.81 34.83
C ILE A 57 -32.35 64.96 34.55
N GLY A 58 -31.42 64.84 35.49
CA GLY A 58 -30.27 63.96 35.40
C GLY A 58 -30.67 62.48 35.28
N GLY A 59 -31.70 62.09 36.06
CA GLY A 59 -32.25 60.70 35.93
C GLY A 59 -32.84 60.41 34.53
N LEU A 60 -33.62 61.33 33.98
CA LEU A 60 -34.22 61.22 32.66
C LEU A 60 -33.18 61.16 31.56
N VAL A 61 -32.10 61.93 31.65
CA VAL A 61 -31.02 61.91 30.64
C VAL A 61 -30.25 60.62 30.74
N ASN A 62 -29.98 60.12 31.95
CA ASN A 62 -29.31 58.82 32.12
C ASN A 62 -30.15 57.64 31.58
N GLU A 63 -31.45 57.64 31.89
CA GLU A 63 -32.37 56.63 31.34
C GLU A 63 -32.44 56.71 29.79
N ALA A 64 -32.50 57.90 29.23
CA ALA A 64 -32.44 58.08 27.77
C ALA A 64 -31.12 57.58 27.20
N LYS A 65 -29.99 57.90 27.87
CA LYS A 65 -28.67 57.43 27.46
C LYS A 65 -28.55 55.90 27.47
N GLU A 66 -28.91 55.26 28.59
CA GLU A 66 -28.89 53.80 28.70
C GLU A 66 -29.77 53.12 27.65
N SER A 67 -30.96 53.66 27.38
CA SER A 67 -31.86 53.10 26.38
C SER A 67 -31.31 53.25 24.96
N LEU A 68 -30.62 54.36 24.62
CA LEU A 68 -29.99 54.56 23.31
C LEU A 68 -28.70 53.70 23.18
N GLU A 69 -27.88 53.61 24.21
CA GLU A 69 -26.70 52.73 24.22
C GLU A 69 -27.10 51.30 23.94
N LYS A 70 -28.14 50.79 24.60
CA LYS A 70 -28.64 49.41 24.39
C LYS A 70 -29.14 49.21 22.95
N LEU A 71 -29.88 50.17 22.39
CA LEU A 71 -30.35 50.08 21.01
C LEU A 71 -29.20 50.09 20.00
N ILE A 72 -28.15 50.88 20.26
CA ILE A 72 -26.96 50.96 19.42
C ILE A 72 -26.21 49.62 19.48
N GLU A 73 -25.99 49.07 20.69
CA GLU A 73 -25.32 47.77 20.85
C GLU A 73 -26.07 46.62 20.14
N GLU A 74 -27.39 46.56 20.30
CA GLU A 74 -28.22 45.55 19.64
C GLU A 74 -28.14 45.66 18.10
N LYS A 75 -28.05 46.88 17.58
CA LYS A 75 -27.98 47.10 16.12
C LYS A 75 -26.56 46.85 15.59
N GLU A 76 -25.55 47.24 16.36
CA GLU A 76 -24.14 46.94 16.03
C GLU A 76 -23.89 45.44 15.94
N GLU A 77 -24.44 44.66 16.90
CA GLU A 77 -24.34 43.22 16.87
C GLU A 77 -25.02 42.60 15.65
N LYS A 78 -26.20 43.11 15.28
CA LYS A 78 -26.89 42.70 14.05
C LYS A 78 -26.04 42.96 12.80
N PHE A 79 -25.46 44.14 12.66
CA PHE A 79 -24.59 44.43 11.51
C PHE A 79 -23.36 43.56 11.46
N LYS A 80 -22.73 43.29 12.60
CA LYS A 80 -21.59 42.33 12.69
C LYS A 80 -21.98 40.91 12.27
N ILE A 81 -23.17 40.46 12.69
CA ILE A 81 -23.69 39.13 12.28
C ILE A 81 -24.00 39.11 10.79
N GLU A 82 -24.61 40.16 10.24
CA GLU A 82 -24.89 40.25 8.81
C GLU A 82 -23.62 40.29 7.97
N GLU A 83 -22.62 41.05 8.40
CA GLU A 83 -21.31 41.10 7.72
C GLU A 83 -20.62 39.72 7.77
N LEU A 84 -20.63 39.07 8.94
CA LEU A 84 -20.11 37.73 9.11
C LEU A 84 -20.83 36.71 8.19
N ASN A 85 -22.16 36.77 8.17
CA ASN A 85 -22.95 35.86 7.32
C ASN A 85 -22.68 36.09 5.82
N LYS A 86 -22.55 37.35 5.39
CA LYS A 86 -22.14 37.65 4.00
C LYS A 86 -20.77 37.09 3.67
N LYS A 87 -19.82 37.22 4.59
CA LYS A 87 -18.47 36.64 4.45
C LYS A 87 -18.50 35.11 4.38
N LEU A 88 -19.23 34.46 5.30
CA LEU A 88 -19.39 33.02 5.32
C LEU A 88 -20.05 32.47 4.05
N GLU A 89 -21.07 33.18 3.53
CA GLU A 89 -21.72 32.78 2.28
C GLU A 89 -20.80 32.94 1.06
N ALA A 90 -19.99 34.03 1.05
CA ALA A 90 -18.99 34.23 -0.02
C ALA A 90 -17.83 33.22 0.03
N GLU A 91 -17.49 32.72 1.22
CA GLU A 91 -16.44 31.73 1.43
C GLU A 91 -16.97 30.27 1.34
N LYS A 92 -18.25 30.06 1.08
CA LYS A 92 -18.87 28.75 0.98
C LYS A 92 -18.26 27.93 -0.13
N ILE A 93 -17.71 26.78 0.24
CA ILE A 93 -17.11 25.82 -0.69
C ILE A 93 -18.12 24.69 -0.93
N ASP A 94 -18.28 24.31 -2.20
CA ASP A 94 -19.05 23.12 -2.54
C ASP A 94 -18.26 21.85 -2.18
N ILE A 95 -18.61 21.26 -1.05
CA ILE A 95 -17.99 20.02 -0.55
C ILE A 95 -18.46 18.77 -1.31
N THR A 96 -19.40 18.88 -2.23
CA THR A 96 -19.85 17.75 -3.05
C THR A 96 -18.96 17.56 -4.28
N LEU A 97 -18.12 18.54 -4.61
CA LEU A 97 -17.14 18.40 -5.68
C LEU A 97 -16.13 17.28 -5.34
N PRO A 98 -15.85 16.37 -6.28
CA PRO A 98 -14.88 15.31 -6.04
C PRO A 98 -13.49 15.89 -5.79
N SER A 99 -12.84 15.45 -4.72
CA SER A 99 -11.44 15.81 -4.44
C SER A 99 -10.50 15.26 -5.51
N THR A 100 -9.38 15.92 -5.76
CA THR A 100 -8.30 15.35 -6.56
C THR A 100 -7.77 14.13 -5.82
N LYS A 101 -8.09 12.92 -6.33
CA LYS A 101 -7.56 11.68 -5.76
C LYS A 101 -6.04 11.67 -5.95
N MET A 102 -5.29 11.63 -4.84
CA MET A 102 -3.87 11.34 -4.90
C MET A 102 -3.70 9.89 -5.38
N LYS A 103 -2.95 9.72 -6.48
CA LYS A 103 -2.58 8.38 -6.95
C LYS A 103 -1.66 7.76 -5.91
N ARG A 104 -2.09 6.69 -5.28
CA ARG A 104 -1.23 5.84 -4.45
C ARG A 104 -0.46 4.92 -5.38
N GLY A 105 0.83 4.74 -5.12
CA GLY A 105 1.62 3.73 -5.81
C GLY A 105 1.14 2.32 -5.45
N SER A 106 1.34 1.37 -6.36
CA SER A 106 1.10 -0.04 -6.13
C SER A 106 2.36 -0.86 -6.39
N LEU A 107 2.39 -2.06 -5.84
CA LEU A 107 3.47 -2.99 -6.13
C LEU A 107 3.35 -3.52 -7.56
N HIS A 108 4.50 -3.75 -8.18
CA HIS A 108 4.57 -4.50 -9.44
C HIS A 108 3.91 -5.89 -9.24
N PRO A 109 3.17 -6.44 -10.24
CA PRO A 109 2.47 -7.73 -10.10
C PRO A 109 3.36 -8.87 -9.61
N VAL A 110 4.61 -8.94 -10.11
CA VAL A 110 5.61 -9.93 -9.68
C VAL A 110 5.99 -9.74 -8.21
N SER A 111 6.25 -8.50 -7.78
CA SER A 111 6.61 -8.20 -6.38
C SER A 111 5.49 -8.58 -5.42
N ARG A 112 4.23 -8.31 -5.81
CA ARG A 112 3.07 -8.71 -5.00
C ARG A 112 2.98 -10.23 -4.82
N ILE A 113 3.25 -11.00 -5.87
CA ILE A 113 3.25 -12.47 -5.76
C ILE A 113 4.40 -12.96 -4.89
N ILE A 114 5.57 -12.32 -4.99
CA ILE A 114 6.71 -12.65 -4.10
C ILE A 114 6.30 -12.44 -2.65
N GLU A 115 5.76 -11.29 -2.29
CA GLU A 115 5.30 -11.01 -0.92
C GLU A 115 4.24 -12.01 -0.46
N ASP A 116 3.22 -12.27 -1.28
CA ASP A 116 2.15 -13.24 -0.94
C ASP A 116 2.73 -14.64 -0.66
N ILE A 117 3.77 -15.07 -1.42
CA ILE A 117 4.42 -16.38 -1.23
C ILE A 117 5.32 -16.35 0.01
N GLU A 118 6.11 -15.29 0.20
CA GLU A 118 6.97 -15.14 1.37
C GLU A 118 6.14 -15.15 2.66
N ASP A 119 5.07 -14.39 2.74
CA ASP A 119 4.15 -14.35 3.88
C ASP A 119 3.55 -15.74 4.18
N LEU A 120 3.16 -16.47 3.12
CA LEU A 120 2.65 -17.83 3.28
C LEU A 120 3.71 -18.73 3.92
N PHE A 121 4.93 -18.79 3.36
CA PHE A 121 5.97 -19.69 3.84
C PHE A 121 6.52 -19.27 5.21
N VAL A 122 6.64 -17.97 5.50
CA VAL A 122 6.97 -17.49 6.84
C VAL A 122 5.94 -17.96 7.85
N SER A 123 4.64 -17.95 7.51
CA SER A 123 3.58 -18.48 8.38
C SER A 123 3.69 -19.98 8.62
N MET A 124 4.39 -20.72 7.72
CA MET A 124 4.67 -22.16 7.83
C MET A 124 6.02 -22.44 8.52
N GLY A 125 6.74 -21.42 8.99
CA GLY A 125 8.01 -21.53 9.70
C GLY A 125 9.23 -21.66 8.78
N TYR A 126 9.18 -21.08 7.59
CA TYR A 126 10.32 -20.96 6.69
C TYR A 126 11.01 -19.60 6.86
N ASP A 127 12.32 -19.60 6.75
CA ASP A 127 13.14 -18.40 6.68
C ASP A 127 13.23 -17.87 5.24
N VAL A 128 13.13 -16.58 5.04
CA VAL A 128 13.38 -15.92 3.74
C VAL A 128 14.86 -15.61 3.63
N VAL A 129 15.54 -16.21 2.66
CA VAL A 129 16.98 -16.05 2.46
C VAL A 129 17.27 -15.47 1.08
N THR A 130 18.19 -14.52 1.00
CA THR A 130 18.64 -13.91 -0.24
C THR A 130 20.09 -14.27 -0.56
N GLY A 131 20.47 -14.14 -1.84
CA GLY A 131 21.84 -14.37 -2.29
C GLY A 131 22.20 -13.52 -3.52
N PRO A 132 23.48 -13.52 -3.94
CA PRO A 132 23.95 -12.70 -5.03
C PRO A 132 23.40 -13.15 -6.39
N GLU A 133 23.15 -12.21 -7.29
CA GLU A 133 22.78 -12.48 -8.69
C GLU A 133 24.00 -12.86 -9.55
N LEU A 134 25.14 -12.19 -9.31
CA LEU A 134 26.42 -12.60 -9.87
C LEU A 134 27.00 -13.70 -8.99
N GLU A 135 27.01 -14.91 -9.49
CA GLU A 135 27.29 -16.11 -8.70
C GLU A 135 28.51 -16.87 -9.23
N ASN A 136 29.15 -17.64 -8.37
CA ASN A 136 30.22 -18.53 -8.73
C ASN A 136 29.68 -19.83 -9.36
N ASP A 137 30.35 -20.33 -10.40
CA ASP A 137 30.01 -21.58 -11.09
C ASP A 137 29.88 -22.78 -10.13
N GLU A 138 30.70 -22.81 -9.08
CA GLU A 138 30.65 -23.84 -8.06
C GLU A 138 29.26 -23.91 -7.38
N TYR A 139 28.68 -22.76 -6.99
CA TYR A 139 27.38 -22.73 -6.33
C TYR A 139 26.21 -22.90 -7.30
N CYS A 140 26.37 -22.39 -8.54
CA CYS A 140 25.31 -22.55 -9.56
C CYS A 140 25.19 -23.97 -10.06
N PHE A 141 26.30 -24.75 -10.08
CA PHE A 141 26.34 -26.02 -10.77
C PHE A 141 26.99 -27.14 -9.94
N GLU A 142 28.27 -27.02 -9.60
CA GLU A 142 28.99 -28.16 -9.03
C GLU A 142 28.36 -28.67 -7.72
N ARG A 143 28.02 -27.74 -6.80
CA ARG A 143 27.38 -28.08 -5.51
C ARG A 143 25.92 -28.54 -5.65
N LEU A 144 25.37 -28.45 -6.85
CA LEU A 144 24.02 -28.90 -7.20
C LEU A 144 24.05 -30.20 -8.05
N ASN A 145 25.13 -30.97 -7.95
CA ASN A 145 25.34 -32.22 -8.69
C ASN A 145 25.41 -32.05 -10.22
N LEU A 146 25.93 -30.89 -10.67
CA LEU A 146 26.15 -30.55 -12.07
C LEU A 146 27.66 -30.34 -12.32
N PRO A 147 28.49 -31.39 -12.40
CA PRO A 147 29.92 -31.25 -12.61
C PRO A 147 30.24 -30.61 -13.97
N LYS A 148 31.48 -30.14 -14.15
CA LYS A 148 31.95 -29.61 -15.44
C LYS A 148 31.77 -30.67 -16.54
N GLY A 149 31.24 -30.25 -17.70
CA GLY A 149 30.92 -31.11 -18.82
C GLY A 149 29.62 -31.91 -18.70
N HIS A 150 28.80 -31.64 -17.70
CA HIS A 150 27.48 -32.26 -17.61
C HIS A 150 26.52 -31.64 -18.65
N PRO A 151 25.79 -32.45 -19.47
CA PRO A 151 24.94 -31.92 -20.55
C PRO A 151 23.86 -30.93 -20.08
N ALA A 152 23.36 -31.04 -18.86
CA ALA A 152 22.38 -30.12 -18.31
C ALA A 152 22.90 -28.71 -18.10
N ARG A 153 24.22 -28.46 -18.12
CA ARG A 153 24.80 -27.11 -18.11
C ARG A 153 24.56 -26.37 -19.43
N ASP A 154 24.75 -27.07 -20.56
CA ASP A 154 24.56 -26.52 -21.88
C ASP A 154 23.09 -26.17 -22.13
N MET A 155 22.19 -26.97 -21.55
CA MET A 155 20.73 -26.69 -21.61
C MET A 155 20.28 -25.44 -20.88
N GLN A 156 21.10 -24.90 -19.92
CA GLN A 156 20.71 -23.72 -19.16
C GLN A 156 21.10 -22.39 -19.80
N ASP A 157 21.83 -22.44 -20.92
CA ASP A 157 22.22 -21.28 -21.75
C ASP A 157 22.60 -20.03 -20.93
N SER A 158 23.71 -20.14 -20.21
CA SER A 158 24.08 -19.22 -19.12
C SER A 158 24.84 -17.97 -19.64
N PHE A 159 24.70 -16.85 -18.93
CA PHE A 159 25.53 -15.65 -19.13
C PHE A 159 26.76 -15.66 -18.25
N TYR A 160 27.88 -16.13 -18.77
CA TYR A 160 29.18 -16.06 -18.09
C TYR A 160 29.82 -14.67 -18.23
N ILE A 161 30.32 -14.13 -17.13
CA ILE A 161 31.10 -12.89 -17.08
C ILE A 161 32.58 -13.21 -17.13
N THR A 162 32.99 -14.29 -16.45
CA THR A 162 34.33 -14.90 -16.51
C THR A 162 34.14 -16.41 -16.52
N ASP A 163 35.24 -17.18 -16.62
CA ASP A 163 35.17 -18.64 -16.57
C ASP A 163 34.64 -19.19 -15.23
N GLU A 164 34.65 -18.38 -14.17
CA GLU A 164 34.22 -18.77 -12.81
C GLU A 164 32.93 -18.10 -12.35
N TYR A 165 32.56 -16.95 -12.96
CA TYR A 165 31.42 -16.15 -12.52
C TYR A 165 30.39 -15.99 -13.64
N LEU A 166 29.14 -16.15 -13.28
CA LEU A 166 27.99 -16.02 -14.20
C LEU A 166 26.81 -15.35 -13.50
N LEU A 167 25.88 -14.86 -14.30
CA LEU A 167 24.57 -14.50 -13.79
C LEU A 167 23.81 -15.81 -13.49
N ARG A 168 23.33 -15.96 -12.25
CA ARG A 168 22.71 -17.23 -11.80
C ARG A 168 21.54 -17.64 -12.68
N THR A 169 21.50 -18.89 -13.08
CA THR A 169 20.45 -19.45 -13.93
C THR A 169 19.23 -19.93 -13.12
N GLN A 170 19.38 -20.03 -11.81
CA GLN A 170 18.41 -20.49 -10.83
C GLN A 170 18.74 -19.95 -9.45
N THR A 171 17.76 -19.90 -8.56
CA THR A 171 17.96 -19.46 -7.17
C THR A 171 18.54 -20.57 -6.28
N SER A 172 18.71 -21.80 -6.78
CA SER A 172 19.27 -22.97 -6.05
C SER A 172 20.68 -22.73 -5.50
N ALA A 173 21.45 -21.80 -6.09
CA ALA A 173 22.76 -21.39 -5.55
C ALA A 173 22.65 -20.87 -4.11
N VAL A 174 21.54 -20.21 -3.77
CA VAL A 174 21.27 -19.70 -2.41
C VAL A 174 21.02 -20.88 -1.45
N GLN A 175 20.39 -21.96 -1.92
CA GLN A 175 20.22 -23.18 -1.13
C GLN A 175 21.58 -23.80 -0.77
N ALA A 176 22.49 -23.89 -1.75
CA ALA A 176 23.85 -24.40 -1.52
C ALA A 176 24.61 -23.53 -0.53
N ARG A 177 24.53 -22.20 -0.65
CA ARG A 177 25.13 -21.25 0.29
C ARG A 177 24.58 -21.40 1.71
N THR A 178 23.27 -21.55 1.85
CA THR A 178 22.62 -21.74 3.15
C THR A 178 23.05 -23.05 3.80
N MET A 179 23.11 -24.11 3.03
CA MET A 179 23.64 -25.41 3.53
C MET A 179 25.09 -25.31 4.01
N MET A 180 25.94 -24.59 3.26
CA MET A 180 27.35 -24.42 3.62
C MET A 180 27.52 -23.51 4.85
N ALA A 181 26.73 -22.45 4.96
CA ALA A 181 26.76 -21.51 6.09
C ALA A 181 26.26 -22.17 7.40
N ASN A 182 25.38 -23.15 7.32
CA ASN A 182 24.87 -23.89 8.47
C ASN A 182 25.89 -24.90 9.01
N THR A 183 26.89 -24.43 9.74
CA THR A 183 27.96 -25.24 10.28
C THR A 183 27.51 -26.23 11.36
N GLU A 184 26.49 -25.86 12.13
CA GLU A 184 25.94 -26.70 13.22
C GLU A 184 24.99 -27.78 12.71
N LYS A 185 24.66 -27.77 11.43
CA LYS A 185 23.74 -28.72 10.80
C LYS A 185 22.38 -28.81 11.52
N THR A 186 21.88 -27.66 11.91
CA THR A 186 20.50 -27.52 12.37
C THR A 186 19.51 -27.74 11.21
N PRO A 187 18.25 -28.08 11.47
CA PRO A 187 17.25 -28.17 10.41
C PRO A 187 17.16 -26.87 9.59
N ILE A 188 17.02 -27.01 8.27
CA ILE A 188 16.79 -25.89 7.34
C ILE A 188 15.35 -25.96 6.85
N ARG A 189 14.67 -24.83 6.91
CA ARG A 189 13.42 -24.56 6.23
C ARG A 189 13.52 -23.16 5.64
N MET A 190 13.80 -23.06 4.36
CA MET A 190 14.02 -21.77 3.73
C MET A 190 13.28 -21.64 2.42
N ILE A 191 12.96 -20.40 2.06
CA ILE A 191 12.61 -20.00 0.72
C ILE A 191 13.55 -18.89 0.26
N THR A 192 13.75 -18.80 -1.03
CA THR A 192 14.50 -17.73 -1.67
C THR A 192 13.79 -17.30 -2.94
N ALA A 193 13.52 -16.02 -3.07
CA ALA A 193 13.02 -15.40 -4.27
C ALA A 193 14.10 -14.51 -4.90
N GLY A 194 14.14 -14.45 -6.22
CA GLY A 194 15.10 -13.59 -6.88
C GLY A 194 15.14 -13.73 -8.38
N LYS A 195 15.86 -12.79 -9.00
CA LYS A 195 16.08 -12.79 -10.45
C LYS A 195 17.04 -13.88 -10.86
N THR A 196 16.75 -14.47 -11.99
CA THR A 196 17.54 -15.49 -12.67
C THR A 196 17.68 -15.12 -14.14
N TYR A 197 18.70 -15.65 -14.82
CA TYR A 197 19.11 -15.19 -16.13
C TYR A 197 19.38 -16.36 -17.06
N ARG A 198 18.76 -16.32 -18.26
CA ARG A 198 18.96 -17.30 -19.36
C ARG A 198 18.97 -16.55 -20.69
N ARG A 199 19.58 -17.11 -21.73
CA ARG A 199 19.64 -16.44 -23.04
C ARG A 199 18.36 -16.53 -23.87
N GLU A 200 17.39 -17.29 -23.40
CA GLU A 200 16.09 -17.44 -24.05
C GLU A 200 15.31 -16.12 -24.01
N ASP A 201 14.65 -15.76 -25.13
CA ASP A 201 13.79 -14.59 -25.22
C ASP A 201 12.67 -14.79 -26.23
N ASP A 202 11.45 -15.02 -25.75
CA ASP A 202 10.23 -15.13 -26.56
C ASP A 202 9.00 -14.65 -25.78
N ALA A 203 7.79 -14.89 -26.28
CA ALA A 203 6.55 -14.47 -25.61
C ALA A 203 6.31 -15.14 -24.23
N THR A 204 7.02 -16.24 -23.96
CA THR A 204 6.88 -17.08 -22.75
C THR A 204 8.15 -17.15 -21.93
N HIS A 205 9.27 -16.66 -22.45
CA HIS A 205 10.59 -16.63 -21.83
C HIS A 205 11.20 -15.24 -21.95
N SER A 206 11.95 -14.83 -20.93
CA SER A 206 12.70 -13.59 -20.89
C SER A 206 14.13 -13.87 -20.46
N HIS A 207 15.08 -13.09 -20.95
CA HIS A 207 16.48 -13.17 -20.50
C HIS A 207 16.64 -13.05 -18.98
N GLN A 208 15.74 -12.27 -18.35
CA GLN A 208 15.63 -12.13 -16.90
C GLN A 208 14.20 -12.52 -16.50
N PHE A 209 14.08 -13.37 -15.51
CA PHE A 209 12.80 -13.72 -14.88
C PHE A 209 13.00 -13.93 -13.39
N ASN A 210 11.90 -13.97 -12.64
CA ASN A 210 11.96 -14.21 -11.19
C ASN A 210 11.61 -15.67 -10.89
N GLN A 211 12.36 -16.24 -9.98
CA GLN A 211 12.15 -17.60 -9.50
C GLN A 211 12.05 -17.61 -7.99
N ILE A 212 11.22 -18.48 -7.45
CA ILE A 212 11.20 -18.79 -6.03
C ILE A 212 11.46 -20.27 -5.83
N GLU A 213 12.31 -20.59 -4.88
CA GLU A 213 12.64 -21.95 -4.50
C GLU A 213 12.54 -22.14 -2.99
N GLY A 214 12.18 -23.35 -2.59
CA GLY A 214 12.16 -23.76 -1.19
C GLY A 214 13.04 -24.96 -0.96
N LEU A 215 13.67 -25.03 0.22
CA LEU A 215 14.48 -26.13 0.70
C LEU A 215 14.11 -26.50 2.12
N VAL A 216 13.88 -27.77 2.34
CA VAL A 216 13.77 -28.34 3.68
C VAL A 216 14.85 -29.43 3.84
N ILE A 217 15.66 -29.32 4.89
CA ILE A 217 16.61 -30.38 5.31
C ILE A 217 16.42 -30.64 6.79
N ASP A 218 16.28 -31.90 7.17
CA ASP A 218 16.19 -32.30 8.58
C ASP A 218 16.87 -33.66 8.78
N LYS A 219 17.01 -34.07 10.03
CA LYS A 219 17.51 -35.40 10.37
C LYS A 219 16.54 -36.46 9.85
N LYS A 220 17.07 -37.57 9.32
CA LYS A 220 16.25 -38.69 8.83
C LYS A 220 15.30 -39.26 9.88
N GLU A 221 15.66 -39.16 11.18
CA GLU A 221 14.79 -39.55 12.29
C GLU A 221 13.44 -38.81 12.31
N ARG A 222 13.40 -37.59 11.74
CA ARG A 222 12.17 -36.80 11.59
C ARG A 222 11.34 -37.17 10.36
N ASN A 223 11.86 -38.11 9.55
CA ASN A 223 11.18 -38.72 8.41
C ASN A 223 10.56 -37.71 7.43
N VAL A 224 11.32 -36.64 7.08
CA VAL A 224 10.91 -35.72 6.02
C VAL A 224 10.78 -36.48 4.70
N SER A 225 9.60 -36.51 4.14
CA SER A 225 9.20 -37.42 3.08
C SER A 225 8.58 -36.71 1.87
N LEU A 226 8.29 -37.47 0.82
CA LEU A 226 7.53 -36.99 -0.33
C LEU A 226 6.10 -36.56 0.06
N ALA A 227 5.52 -37.14 1.12
CA ALA A 227 4.21 -36.76 1.63
C ALA A 227 4.23 -35.31 2.20
N ASP A 228 5.33 -34.94 2.89
CA ASP A 228 5.52 -33.61 3.43
C ASP A 228 5.69 -32.57 2.29
N LEU A 229 6.47 -32.93 1.26
CA LEU A 229 6.60 -32.13 0.04
C LEU A 229 5.25 -31.93 -0.61
N LYS A 230 4.48 -33.01 -0.80
CA LYS A 230 3.14 -32.93 -1.39
C LYS A 230 2.20 -32.02 -0.58
N GLY A 231 2.15 -32.21 0.74
CA GLY A 231 1.33 -31.36 1.62
C GLY A 231 1.71 -29.89 1.58
N THR A 232 3.02 -29.58 1.58
CA THR A 232 3.56 -28.23 1.42
C THR A 232 3.09 -27.59 0.10
N LEU A 233 3.22 -28.32 -1.00
CA LEU A 233 2.85 -27.83 -2.32
C LEU A 233 1.32 -27.71 -2.51
N GLU A 234 0.53 -28.58 -1.87
CA GLU A 234 -0.94 -28.42 -1.86
C GLU A 234 -1.37 -27.12 -1.18
N VAL A 235 -0.76 -26.78 -0.04
CA VAL A 235 -1.03 -25.52 0.65
C VAL A 235 -0.63 -24.33 -0.24
N PHE A 236 0.57 -24.39 -0.81
CA PHE A 236 1.08 -23.34 -1.72
C PHE A 236 0.14 -23.11 -2.91
N VAL A 237 -0.19 -24.16 -3.65
CA VAL A 237 -1.04 -24.05 -4.85
C VAL A 237 -2.44 -23.50 -4.51
N ARG A 238 -3.05 -24.01 -3.45
CA ARG A 238 -4.40 -23.58 -3.04
C ARG A 238 -4.45 -22.11 -2.62
N LYS A 239 -3.41 -21.62 -1.97
CA LYS A 239 -3.35 -20.24 -1.48
C LYS A 239 -2.95 -19.22 -2.55
N ILE A 240 -1.98 -19.59 -3.39
CA ILE A 240 -1.37 -18.64 -4.34
C ILE A 240 -2.04 -18.72 -5.72
N ILE A 241 -2.38 -19.90 -6.20
CA ILE A 241 -2.88 -20.11 -7.57
C ILE A 241 -4.41 -20.22 -7.58
N GLY A 242 -4.99 -21.07 -6.72
CA GLY A 242 -6.42 -21.23 -6.63
C GLY A 242 -6.87 -22.39 -5.75
N ALA A 243 -7.93 -22.14 -4.96
CA ALA A 243 -8.39 -23.06 -3.90
C ALA A 243 -8.93 -24.41 -4.41
N ASN A 244 -9.43 -24.47 -5.65
CA ASN A 244 -10.10 -25.65 -6.23
C ASN A 244 -9.26 -26.35 -7.30
N LEU A 245 -7.94 -26.26 -7.21
CA LEU A 245 -7.02 -26.89 -8.16
C LEU A 245 -6.48 -28.20 -7.58
N ASP A 246 -6.54 -29.25 -8.39
CA ASP A 246 -5.90 -30.52 -8.07
C ASP A 246 -4.44 -30.51 -8.52
N LEU A 247 -3.58 -31.20 -7.77
CA LEU A 247 -2.18 -31.37 -8.10
C LEU A 247 -1.93 -32.77 -8.66
N ARG A 248 -1.05 -32.83 -9.66
CA ARG A 248 -0.55 -34.06 -10.24
C ARG A 248 0.96 -34.02 -10.24
N PHE A 249 1.58 -35.03 -9.64
CA PHE A 249 3.03 -35.24 -9.67
C PHE A 249 3.37 -36.20 -10.82
N ARG A 250 4.18 -35.75 -11.77
CA ARG A 250 4.72 -36.57 -12.85
C ARG A 250 6.19 -36.81 -12.61
N PRO A 251 6.67 -38.08 -12.64
CA PRO A 251 8.10 -38.33 -12.59
C PRO A 251 8.88 -37.56 -13.65
N SER A 252 9.99 -36.97 -13.24
CA SER A 252 10.88 -36.20 -14.12
C SER A 252 12.34 -36.45 -13.68
N TYR A 253 13.26 -35.74 -14.29
CA TYR A 253 14.67 -35.81 -13.95
C TYR A 253 15.24 -34.41 -13.73
N PHE A 254 15.79 -34.19 -12.54
CA PHE A 254 16.62 -33.04 -12.23
C PHE A 254 17.90 -33.55 -11.55
N PRO A 255 19.10 -33.01 -11.89
CA PRO A 255 20.37 -33.50 -11.32
C PRO A 255 20.47 -33.35 -9.81
N PHE A 256 19.75 -32.38 -9.22
CA PHE A 256 19.82 -32.02 -7.80
C PHE A 256 18.75 -32.70 -6.92
N THR A 257 17.82 -33.47 -7.51
CA THR A 257 16.79 -34.20 -6.77
C THR A 257 16.65 -35.65 -7.26
N GLU A 258 16.31 -36.57 -6.34
CA GLU A 258 16.02 -37.96 -6.65
C GLU A 258 15.15 -38.57 -5.53
N PRO A 259 13.90 -38.97 -5.80
CA PRO A 259 13.17 -38.79 -7.07
C PRO A 259 12.80 -37.33 -7.36
N SER A 260 12.67 -37.02 -8.68
CA SER A 260 12.28 -35.73 -9.18
C SER A 260 10.87 -35.76 -9.76
N TYR A 261 10.17 -34.65 -9.65
CA TYR A 261 8.81 -34.51 -10.15
C TYR A 261 8.60 -33.16 -10.79
N GLU A 262 7.89 -33.15 -11.89
CA GLU A 262 7.16 -31.97 -12.37
C GLU A 262 5.77 -31.98 -11.75
N VAL A 263 5.33 -30.84 -11.27
CA VAL A 263 4.03 -30.70 -10.62
C VAL A 263 3.11 -29.87 -11.49
N ASP A 264 2.03 -30.51 -11.91
CA ASP A 264 0.98 -29.89 -12.69
C ASP A 264 -0.21 -29.55 -11.81
N VAL A 265 -0.94 -28.53 -12.19
CA VAL A 265 -2.26 -28.18 -11.63
C VAL A 265 -3.36 -28.31 -12.68
N THR A 266 -4.58 -28.60 -12.24
CA THR A 266 -5.74 -28.58 -13.10
C THR A 266 -5.82 -27.21 -13.83
N CYS A 267 -6.02 -27.20 -15.12
CA CYS A 267 -6.11 -25.96 -15.88
C CYS A 267 -7.25 -25.06 -15.38
N PHE A 268 -6.89 -23.95 -14.79
CA PHE A 268 -7.83 -22.98 -14.22
C PHE A 268 -8.80 -22.37 -15.25
N LYS A 269 -8.40 -22.31 -16.54
CA LYS A 269 -9.26 -21.76 -17.60
C LYS A 269 -10.36 -22.72 -18.02
N CYS A 270 -10.09 -24.02 -18.11
CA CYS A 270 -11.06 -25.01 -18.63
C CYS A 270 -11.53 -26.02 -17.59
N GLY A 271 -11.05 -25.94 -16.34
CA GLY A 271 -11.41 -26.86 -15.27
C GLY A 271 -11.08 -28.33 -15.59
N GLY A 272 -9.94 -28.56 -16.28
CA GLY A 272 -9.51 -29.90 -16.66
C GLY A 272 -10.10 -30.45 -17.98
N LYS A 273 -10.99 -29.72 -18.65
CA LYS A 273 -11.66 -30.21 -19.90
C LYS A 273 -10.79 -30.19 -21.16
N GLY A 274 -9.68 -29.48 -21.11
CA GLY A 274 -8.83 -29.23 -22.28
C GLY A 274 -9.15 -27.90 -22.96
N CYS A 275 -8.12 -27.11 -23.29
CA CYS A 275 -8.22 -25.85 -24.05
C CYS A 275 -6.86 -25.49 -24.65
N ASN A 276 -6.81 -24.40 -25.43
CA ASN A 276 -5.56 -23.97 -26.05
C ASN A 276 -4.46 -23.62 -25.04
N LEU A 277 -4.82 -23.08 -23.86
CA LEU A 277 -3.83 -22.75 -22.82
C LEU A 277 -3.11 -24.00 -22.28
N CYS A 278 -3.84 -25.06 -22.01
CA CYS A 278 -3.27 -26.33 -21.53
C CYS A 278 -2.93 -27.31 -22.68
N LYS A 279 -2.94 -26.84 -23.93
CA LYS A 279 -2.69 -27.67 -25.13
C LYS A 279 -3.55 -28.94 -25.14
N GLN A 280 -4.83 -28.82 -24.77
CA GLN A 280 -5.83 -29.89 -24.69
C GLN A 280 -5.59 -30.96 -23.61
N THR A 281 -4.58 -30.81 -22.77
CA THR A 281 -4.23 -31.80 -21.74
C THR A 281 -5.10 -31.74 -20.49
N GLY A 282 -5.73 -30.57 -20.22
CA GLY A 282 -6.45 -30.29 -18.97
C GLY A 282 -5.54 -29.91 -17.79
N TRP A 283 -4.22 -29.94 -17.96
CA TRP A 283 -3.20 -29.70 -16.95
C TRP A 283 -2.19 -28.65 -17.36
N ILE A 284 -1.69 -27.89 -16.37
CA ILE A 284 -0.63 -26.89 -16.59
C ILE A 284 0.50 -27.18 -15.62
N GLU A 285 1.69 -27.36 -16.15
CA GLU A 285 2.90 -27.47 -15.34
C GLU A 285 3.21 -26.12 -14.67
N VAL A 286 3.47 -26.15 -13.36
CA VAL A 286 3.72 -24.96 -12.55
C VAL A 286 5.06 -24.95 -11.84
N LEU A 287 5.59 -26.12 -11.46
CA LEU A 287 6.85 -26.18 -10.70
C LEU A 287 7.56 -27.54 -10.84
N GLY A 288 8.87 -27.53 -10.56
CA GLY A 288 9.67 -28.71 -10.33
C GLY A 288 9.90 -28.94 -8.83
N ALA A 289 9.93 -30.19 -8.41
CA ALA A 289 10.16 -30.55 -7.01
C ALA A 289 10.78 -31.94 -6.89
N GLY A 290 11.32 -32.25 -5.73
CA GLY A 290 11.85 -33.60 -5.46
C GLY A 290 12.53 -33.73 -4.10
N ILE A 291 12.96 -34.95 -3.82
CA ILE A 291 13.81 -35.23 -2.66
C ILE A 291 15.24 -34.80 -2.99
N VAL A 292 15.91 -34.12 -2.10
CA VAL A 292 17.28 -33.63 -2.31
C VAL A 292 18.22 -34.78 -2.58
N HIS A 293 18.95 -34.68 -3.69
CA HIS A 293 19.88 -35.75 -4.11
C HIS A 293 21.00 -35.95 -3.07
N PRO A 294 21.38 -37.20 -2.73
CA PRO A 294 22.42 -37.46 -1.74
C PRO A 294 23.76 -36.76 -2.02
N ASN A 295 24.14 -36.64 -3.32
CA ASN A 295 25.35 -35.93 -3.70
C ASN A 295 25.28 -34.42 -3.35
N VAL A 296 24.12 -33.78 -3.51
CA VAL A 296 23.93 -32.39 -3.12
C VAL A 296 24.13 -32.20 -1.61
N LEU A 297 23.56 -33.11 -0.80
CA LEU A 297 23.78 -33.12 0.65
C LEU A 297 25.26 -33.22 0.96
N LYS A 298 25.94 -34.24 0.39
CA LYS A 298 27.35 -34.52 0.63
C LYS A 298 28.27 -33.36 0.24
N MET A 299 28.06 -32.77 -0.95
CA MET A 299 28.88 -31.66 -1.44
C MET A 299 28.68 -30.37 -0.62
N ASN A 300 27.55 -30.23 0.06
CA ASN A 300 27.26 -29.12 0.95
C ASN A 300 27.46 -29.44 2.44
N GLY A 301 28.20 -30.53 2.75
CA GLY A 301 28.68 -30.88 4.10
C GLY A 301 27.65 -31.58 4.98
N TYR A 302 26.61 -32.19 4.41
CA TYR A 302 25.63 -33.01 5.10
C TYR A 302 25.86 -34.47 4.83
N ASP A 303 25.80 -35.29 5.88
CA ASP A 303 25.88 -36.75 5.77
C ASP A 303 24.51 -37.26 5.26
N PRO A 304 24.44 -37.82 4.02
CA PRO A 304 23.17 -38.28 3.46
C PRO A 304 22.59 -39.51 4.20
N GLU A 305 23.37 -40.19 5.07
CA GLU A 305 22.83 -41.24 5.92
C GLU A 305 22.06 -40.69 7.14
N LYS A 306 22.39 -39.45 7.56
CA LYS A 306 21.78 -38.83 8.73
C LYS A 306 20.75 -37.73 8.39
N PHE A 307 20.86 -37.14 7.21
CA PHE A 307 20.02 -36.04 6.77
C PHE A 307 19.29 -36.38 5.48
N GLY A 308 18.12 -35.78 5.32
CA GLY A 308 17.31 -35.83 4.12
C GLY A 308 16.42 -34.58 4.03
N GLY A 309 15.75 -34.43 2.90
CA GLY A 309 14.88 -33.28 2.72
C GLY A 309 14.32 -33.22 1.32
N PHE A 310 13.61 -32.15 1.04
CA PHE A 310 13.04 -31.91 -0.27
C PHE A 310 13.28 -30.45 -0.72
N ALA A 311 13.23 -30.25 -2.03
CA ALA A 311 13.30 -28.94 -2.65
C ALA A 311 12.21 -28.80 -3.71
N PHE A 312 11.84 -27.56 -3.99
CA PHE A 312 10.91 -27.19 -5.06
C PHE A 312 11.25 -25.80 -5.60
N GLY A 313 10.85 -25.54 -6.84
CA GLY A 313 11.09 -24.24 -7.46
C GLY A 313 10.10 -23.94 -8.57
N THR A 314 9.70 -22.67 -8.69
CA THR A 314 8.77 -22.17 -9.70
C THR A 314 9.15 -20.80 -10.23
N GLY A 315 8.81 -20.53 -11.50
CA GLY A 315 8.93 -19.20 -12.11
C GLY A 315 7.78 -18.30 -11.66
N ILE A 316 8.10 -17.21 -10.98
CA ILE A 316 7.11 -16.28 -10.42
C ILE A 316 6.38 -15.52 -11.53
N ASP A 317 7.09 -15.14 -12.57
CA ASP A 317 6.51 -14.44 -13.73
C ASP A 317 5.38 -15.25 -14.37
N ARG A 318 5.58 -16.56 -14.49
CA ARG A 318 4.56 -17.46 -15.01
C ARG A 318 3.36 -17.57 -14.06
N LEU A 319 3.58 -17.55 -12.76
CA LEU A 319 2.50 -17.48 -11.77
C LEU A 319 1.73 -16.15 -11.89
N ALA A 320 2.46 -15.02 -12.11
CA ALA A 320 1.85 -13.72 -12.35
C ALA A 320 0.98 -13.71 -13.62
N MET A 321 1.50 -14.28 -14.70
CA MET A 321 0.74 -14.42 -15.94
C MET A 321 -0.56 -15.22 -15.72
N PHE A 322 -0.50 -16.30 -14.97
CA PHE A 322 -1.68 -17.12 -14.67
C PHE A 322 -2.68 -16.38 -13.78
N ARG A 323 -2.22 -15.80 -12.68
CA ARG A 323 -3.07 -15.12 -11.69
C ARG A 323 -3.79 -13.90 -12.26
N TYR A 324 -3.12 -13.15 -13.13
CA TYR A 324 -3.62 -11.89 -13.67
C TYR A 324 -4.09 -11.98 -15.12
N GLY A 325 -4.01 -13.15 -15.76
CA GLY A 325 -4.43 -13.34 -17.15
C GLY A 325 -3.53 -12.62 -18.15
N ILE A 326 -2.25 -12.42 -17.81
CA ILE A 326 -1.27 -11.77 -18.69
C ILE A 326 -0.88 -12.75 -19.80
N THR A 327 -0.99 -12.32 -21.05
CA THR A 327 -0.80 -13.19 -22.23
C THR A 327 0.63 -13.19 -22.77
N ASP A 328 1.44 -12.18 -22.41
CA ASP A 328 2.82 -12.01 -22.89
C ASP A 328 3.69 -11.56 -21.71
N MET A 329 4.75 -12.33 -21.40
CA MET A 329 5.67 -12.08 -20.30
C MET A 329 6.38 -10.73 -20.44
N ARG A 330 6.63 -10.28 -21.65
CA ARG A 330 7.34 -9.00 -21.91
C ARG A 330 6.63 -7.79 -21.32
N TYR A 331 5.31 -7.83 -21.17
CA TYR A 331 4.56 -6.75 -20.51
C TYR A 331 5.00 -6.50 -19.07
N LEU A 332 5.50 -7.51 -18.38
CA LEU A 332 6.03 -7.38 -17.02
C LEU A 332 7.33 -6.54 -16.97
N TYR A 333 8.04 -6.42 -18.10
CA TYR A 333 9.37 -5.81 -18.17
C TYR A 333 9.44 -4.51 -19.00
N THR A 334 8.38 -4.19 -19.77
CA THR A 334 8.35 -2.98 -20.62
C THR A 334 8.12 -1.69 -19.83
N ASN A 335 7.77 -1.79 -18.56
CA ASN A 335 7.48 -0.66 -17.66
C ASN A 335 6.41 0.32 -18.21
N ASP A 336 5.42 -0.20 -18.94
CA ASP A 336 4.30 0.60 -19.45
C ASP A 336 3.34 0.94 -18.30
N VAL A 337 3.24 2.23 -17.98
CA VAL A 337 2.37 2.73 -16.89
C VAL A 337 0.90 2.35 -17.11
N ARG A 338 0.42 2.25 -18.37
CA ARG A 338 -0.95 1.84 -18.68
C ARG A 338 -1.20 0.38 -18.30
N PHE A 339 -0.19 -0.47 -18.47
CA PHE A 339 -0.23 -1.85 -18.04
C PHE A 339 -0.16 -1.95 -16.51
N LEU A 340 0.81 -1.28 -15.90
CA LEU A 340 1.04 -1.33 -14.45
C LEU A 340 -0.12 -0.77 -13.64
N SER A 341 -0.79 0.29 -14.12
CA SER A 341 -1.94 0.89 -13.44
C SER A 341 -3.18 -0.02 -13.32
N GLN A 342 -3.22 -1.13 -14.08
CA GLN A 342 -4.30 -2.12 -13.97
C GLN A 342 -4.21 -2.94 -12.66
N PHE A 343 -3.05 -2.93 -11.99
CA PHE A 343 -2.78 -3.65 -10.75
C PHE A 343 -2.81 -2.73 -9.52
N ASP A 344 -3.17 -1.47 -9.70
CA ASP A 344 -3.42 -0.57 -8.58
C ASP A 344 -4.49 -1.21 -7.66
N ARG A 345 -4.23 -1.22 -6.36
CA ARG A 345 -5.27 -1.61 -5.41
C ARG A 345 -6.43 -0.63 -5.62
N LYS A 346 -7.54 -1.12 -6.13
CA LYS A 346 -8.81 -0.47 -5.87
C LYS A 346 -8.98 -0.61 -4.36
N ASP A 347 -9.04 0.52 -3.65
CA ASP A 347 -9.43 0.50 -2.26
C ASP A 347 -10.70 -0.36 -2.21
N GLU A 348 -10.68 -1.42 -1.41
CA GLU A 348 -11.87 -2.20 -1.11
C GLU A 348 -12.85 -1.20 -0.47
N GLU A 349 -13.85 -0.78 -1.26
CA GLU A 349 -15.01 -0.04 -0.78
C GLU A 349 -15.90 -0.96 0.03
#